data_80eaa002615f85c30e6e22157ceede3d
#
_entry.id   80eaa002615f85c30e6e22157ceede3d
#
_cell.length_a   1.000
_cell.length_b   1.000
_cell.length_c   1.000
_cell.angle_alpha   90.00
_cell.angle_beta   90.00
_cell.angle_gamma   90.00
#
_symmetry.space_group_name_H-M   'P 1'
#
loop_
_entity.id
_entity.type
_entity.pdbx_description
1 polymer ?
#
loop_
_entity_poly.entity_id
_entity_poly.type
_entity_poly.pdbx_seq_one_letter_code
_entity_poly.pdbx_strand_id
1 'polypeptide(L)'
;MKSPQTKSKKVNPVAKRIVASKNYEKALERKNIRAALVSFASLVGRPVKNEDGSIIGKLMDIVVRHGEETYPPVSGLIVKVGQSAAFIDGARITRLTPREIVLQAKSINLSNFQRRQGESLLDADVLDHQIVDVDGLRVVRTSDLYLAPLDKEIRVVGVDISFRSFIRRIFPHFISRRPNPEFVVDWGKVASLADGSGVVRSSVSRGALSKLRPADIADLIEDLQGREQGALIEMLDPQLAADALEEMDDEELQGLMRGLPTERAAELISHMEPDEGAEVLRDLDEDHREDILDEMDTDVSSDLRQLVSFDETLAGGIMTTHIVSAEQNSTVSAALKLIAKHKERDVGDGIIIVNEHGALVDHIHLVELVSAKSTAKLASLVGPPYPTAVKSDTRLPDVVEEFANNRGSSIIVVDDDNKPVGRIMADDLIDALTKENQDLHGVAQGTGAL
;
A
#
# COMPACT_ATOMS: atom_id res chain seq x y z
N MET A 1 4.66 -56.49 25.37
CA MET A 1 4.10 -55.24 24.81
C MET A 1 4.52 -55.14 23.34
N LYS A 2 3.58 -55.35 22.43
CA LYS A 2 3.83 -55.31 20.96
C LYS A 2 3.46 -53.89 20.48
N SER A 3 4.42 -53.24 19.81
CA SER A 3 4.21 -51.93 19.13
C SER A 3 3.25 -52.07 17.95
N PRO A 4 2.39 -51.08 17.67
CA PRO A 4 1.49 -51.13 16.51
C PRO A 4 2.27 -50.77 15.24
N GLN A 5 2.24 -51.65 14.27
CA GLN A 5 2.73 -51.45 12.91
C GLN A 5 1.82 -50.43 12.20
N THR A 6 2.39 -49.29 11.79
CA THR A 6 1.75 -48.30 10.92
C THR A 6 1.53 -48.92 9.53
N LYS A 7 0.27 -49.17 9.17
CA LYS A 7 -0.11 -49.61 7.81
C LYS A 7 0.13 -48.45 6.82
N SER A 8 1.13 -48.59 5.97
CA SER A 8 1.35 -47.78 4.78
C SER A 8 0.10 -47.82 3.89
N LYS A 9 -0.61 -46.68 3.72
CA LYS A 9 -1.69 -46.57 2.75
C LYS A 9 -1.12 -46.73 1.34
N LYS A 10 -1.38 -47.84 0.70
CA LYS A 10 -1.10 -48.06 -0.73
C LYS A 10 -1.91 -47.07 -1.54
N VAL A 11 -1.25 -46.05 -2.12
CA VAL A 11 -1.88 -45.10 -3.03
C VAL A 11 -2.35 -45.83 -4.29
N ASN A 12 -3.60 -45.69 -4.65
CA ASN A 12 -4.25 -46.31 -5.79
C ASN A 12 -3.45 -46.01 -7.09
N PRO A 13 -3.06 -47.00 -7.88
CA PRO A 13 -2.27 -46.81 -9.11
C PRO A 13 -2.97 -45.94 -10.17
N VAL A 14 -4.33 -45.88 -10.16
CA VAL A 14 -5.11 -44.99 -11.02
C VAL A 14 -4.92 -43.52 -10.61
N ALA A 15 -4.93 -43.25 -9.30
CA ALA A 15 -4.67 -41.90 -8.77
C ALA A 15 -3.25 -41.41 -9.11
N LYS A 16 -2.23 -42.30 -9.05
CA LYS A 16 -0.86 -41.97 -9.50
C LYS A 16 -0.79 -41.66 -11.00
N ARG A 17 -1.55 -42.34 -11.84
CA ARG A 17 -1.60 -42.07 -13.29
C ARG A 17 -2.30 -40.74 -13.60
N ILE A 18 -3.37 -40.42 -12.90
CA ILE A 18 -4.11 -39.14 -13.08
C ILE A 18 -3.26 -37.93 -12.61
N VAL A 19 -2.54 -38.08 -11.49
CA VAL A 19 -1.62 -37.04 -11.00
C VAL A 19 -0.41 -36.86 -11.94
N ALA A 20 0.11 -37.94 -12.48
CA ALA A 20 1.20 -37.89 -13.47
C ALA A 20 0.73 -37.23 -14.80
N SER A 21 -0.48 -37.53 -15.26
CA SER A 21 -1.09 -36.90 -16.44
C SER A 21 -1.30 -35.40 -16.27
N LYS A 22 -1.91 -34.98 -15.14
CA LYS A 22 -2.08 -33.55 -14.83
C LYS A 22 -0.76 -32.79 -14.70
N ASN A 23 0.27 -33.44 -14.13
CA ASN A 23 1.59 -32.83 -14.03
C ASN A 23 2.29 -32.74 -15.41
N TYR A 24 2.06 -33.70 -16.30
CA TYR A 24 2.56 -33.66 -17.66
C TYR A 24 1.88 -32.59 -18.51
N GLU A 25 0.54 -32.44 -18.41
CA GLU A 25 -0.21 -31.36 -19.08
C GLU A 25 0.25 -29.98 -18.59
N LYS A 26 0.37 -29.79 -17.28
CA LYS A 26 0.93 -28.55 -16.72
C LYS A 26 2.38 -28.28 -17.16
N ALA A 27 3.19 -29.30 -17.31
CA ALA A 27 4.56 -29.18 -17.81
C ALA A 27 4.61 -28.83 -19.30
N LEU A 28 3.67 -29.38 -20.09
CA LEU A 28 3.51 -29.05 -21.50
C LEU A 28 3.01 -27.62 -21.73
N GLU A 29 2.00 -27.21 -20.95
CA GLU A 29 1.52 -25.84 -20.93
C GLU A 29 2.63 -24.86 -20.56
N ARG A 30 3.37 -25.11 -19.50
CA ARG A 30 4.53 -24.31 -19.10
C ARG A 30 5.61 -24.24 -20.22
N LYS A 31 5.83 -25.34 -20.92
CA LYS A 31 6.80 -25.39 -22.04
C LYS A 31 6.31 -24.56 -23.24
N ASN A 32 5.03 -24.63 -23.54
CA ASN A 32 4.41 -23.87 -24.65
C ASN A 32 4.38 -22.36 -24.34
N ILE A 33 4.03 -21.98 -23.11
CA ILE A 33 4.07 -20.61 -22.63
C ILE A 33 5.50 -20.06 -22.72
N ARG A 34 6.50 -20.82 -22.24
CA ARG A 34 7.92 -20.44 -22.33
C ARG A 34 8.41 -20.23 -23.76
N ALA A 35 7.89 -21.01 -24.70
CA ALA A 35 8.27 -20.89 -26.12
C ALA A 35 7.65 -19.67 -26.81
N ALA A 36 6.54 -19.16 -26.24
CA ALA A 36 5.83 -17.98 -26.74
C ALA A 36 6.36 -16.66 -26.14
N LEU A 37 7.08 -16.71 -24.99
CA LEU A 37 7.61 -15.54 -24.32
C LEU A 37 8.77 -14.93 -25.11
N VAL A 38 8.68 -13.64 -25.40
CA VAL A 38 9.71 -12.84 -26.06
C VAL A 38 10.29 -11.84 -25.07
N SER A 39 11.58 -11.98 -24.76
CA SER A 39 12.32 -11.03 -23.91
C SER A 39 12.46 -9.68 -24.61
N PHE A 40 12.00 -8.61 -23.99
CA PHE A 40 12.10 -7.25 -24.49
C PHE A 40 13.55 -6.81 -24.61
N ALA A 41 14.36 -7.01 -23.56
CA ALA A 41 15.79 -6.66 -23.59
C ALA A 41 16.55 -7.36 -24.73
N SER A 42 16.08 -8.54 -25.17
CA SER A 42 16.66 -9.23 -26.32
C SER A 42 16.31 -8.61 -27.69
N LEU A 43 15.28 -7.77 -27.73
CA LEU A 43 14.79 -7.12 -28.95
C LEU A 43 15.41 -5.73 -29.15
N VAL A 44 15.76 -5.02 -28.10
CA VAL A 44 16.37 -3.69 -28.19
C VAL A 44 17.64 -3.73 -29.06
N GLY A 45 17.75 -2.78 -29.98
CA GLY A 45 18.85 -2.70 -30.95
C GLY A 45 18.76 -3.65 -32.14
N ARG A 46 17.77 -4.58 -32.18
CA ARG A 46 17.58 -5.48 -33.33
C ARG A 46 17.03 -4.78 -34.53
N PRO A 47 17.39 -5.30 -35.74
CA PRO A 47 16.82 -4.79 -36.98
C PRO A 47 15.32 -5.11 -37.05
N VAL A 48 14.54 -4.08 -37.36
CA VAL A 48 13.13 -4.17 -37.70
C VAL A 48 13.05 -4.28 -39.24
N LYS A 49 12.34 -5.32 -39.69
CA LYS A 49 12.25 -5.64 -41.14
C LYS A 49 10.82 -5.48 -41.65
N ASN A 50 10.67 -5.22 -42.90
CA ASN A 50 9.41 -5.33 -43.59
C ASN A 50 9.17 -6.79 -44.07
N GLU A 51 7.96 -7.13 -44.48
CA GLU A 51 7.60 -8.47 -45.01
C GLU A 51 8.45 -8.89 -46.24
N ASP A 52 8.90 -7.94 -47.04
CA ASP A 52 9.80 -8.18 -48.16
C ASP A 52 11.26 -8.44 -47.74
N GLY A 53 11.57 -8.40 -46.45
CA GLY A 53 12.91 -8.58 -45.90
C GLY A 53 13.76 -7.34 -45.83
N SER A 54 13.31 -6.19 -46.36
CA SER A 54 14.03 -4.91 -46.27
C SER A 54 14.12 -4.45 -44.81
N ILE A 55 15.29 -3.88 -44.44
CA ILE A 55 15.51 -3.36 -43.08
C ILE A 55 14.96 -1.94 -43.02
N ILE A 56 14.04 -1.70 -42.10
CA ILE A 56 13.42 -0.41 -41.82
C ILE A 56 14.34 0.43 -40.93
N GLY A 57 14.84 -0.20 -39.85
CA GLY A 57 15.66 0.46 -38.82
C GLY A 57 16.02 -0.47 -37.70
N LYS A 58 16.35 0.09 -36.52
CA LYS A 58 16.63 -0.68 -35.30
C LYS A 58 15.62 -0.32 -34.23
N LEU A 59 15.12 -1.32 -33.49
CA LEU A 59 14.25 -1.10 -32.35
C LEU A 59 14.98 -0.29 -31.26
N MET A 60 14.37 0.79 -30.82
CA MET A 60 14.82 1.58 -29.67
C MET A 60 14.01 1.24 -28.42
N ASP A 61 12.66 1.28 -28.54
CA ASP A 61 11.76 1.04 -27.43
C ASP A 61 10.41 0.50 -27.93
N ILE A 62 9.61 0.01 -26.99
CA ILE A 62 8.24 -0.44 -27.23
C ILE A 62 7.28 0.41 -26.40
N VAL A 63 6.24 0.93 -27.03
CA VAL A 63 5.19 1.70 -26.38
C VAL A 63 4.06 0.75 -26.03
N VAL A 64 3.64 0.77 -24.76
CA VAL A 64 2.46 0.04 -24.25
C VAL A 64 1.40 1.02 -23.81
N ARG A 65 0.14 0.61 -23.86
CA ARG A 65 -0.98 1.42 -23.40
C ARG A 65 -1.63 0.77 -22.19
N HIS A 66 -1.69 1.52 -21.09
CA HIS A 66 -2.37 1.09 -19.88
C HIS A 66 -3.86 1.43 -19.96
N GLY A 67 -4.71 0.53 -19.46
CA GLY A 67 -6.17 0.64 -19.42
C GLY A 67 -6.73 -0.26 -18.34
N GLU A 68 -7.99 -0.70 -18.52
CA GLU A 68 -8.66 -1.62 -17.60
C GLU A 68 -8.17 -3.07 -17.72
N GLU A 69 -7.35 -3.35 -18.74
CA GLU A 69 -6.87 -4.70 -19.02
C GLU A 69 -5.67 -5.06 -18.16
N THR A 70 -5.65 -6.29 -17.63
CA THR A 70 -4.56 -6.81 -16.78
C THR A 70 -3.20 -6.80 -17.48
N TYR A 71 -3.18 -7.09 -18.78
CA TYR A 71 -1.96 -7.16 -19.59
C TYR A 71 -1.97 -6.05 -20.64
N PRO A 72 -1.13 -5.02 -20.51
CA PRO A 72 -1.14 -3.87 -21.41
C PRO A 72 -0.74 -4.28 -22.82
N PRO A 73 -1.51 -3.89 -23.85
CA PRO A 73 -1.16 -4.14 -25.24
C PRO A 73 -0.02 -3.23 -25.72
N VAL A 74 0.78 -3.75 -26.64
CA VAL A 74 1.77 -2.97 -27.37
C VAL A 74 1.05 -2.03 -28.33
N SER A 75 1.10 -0.71 -28.06
CA SER A 75 0.51 0.32 -28.93
C SER A 75 1.42 0.65 -30.10
N GLY A 76 2.74 0.47 -29.98
CA GLY A 76 3.67 0.71 -31.08
C GLY A 76 5.13 0.44 -30.74
N LEU A 77 5.98 0.66 -31.71
CA LEU A 77 7.43 0.54 -31.65
C LEU A 77 8.09 1.89 -31.94
N ILE A 78 9.11 2.23 -31.18
CA ILE A 78 10.03 3.32 -31.52
C ILE A 78 11.22 2.72 -32.27
N VAL A 79 11.37 3.11 -33.51
CA VAL A 79 12.39 2.55 -34.41
C VAL A 79 13.35 3.65 -34.88
N LYS A 80 14.64 3.45 -34.71
CA LYS A 80 15.67 4.35 -35.26
C LYS A 80 15.83 4.12 -36.74
N VAL A 81 15.46 5.14 -37.53
CA VAL A 81 15.57 5.16 -39.00
C VAL A 81 16.53 6.28 -39.38
N GLY A 82 17.77 5.93 -39.74
CA GLY A 82 18.82 6.92 -39.97
C GLY A 82 19.15 7.69 -38.67
N GLN A 83 18.93 9.00 -38.69
CA GLN A 83 19.12 9.88 -37.52
C GLN A 83 17.83 10.18 -36.76
N SER A 84 16.68 9.71 -37.24
CA SER A 84 15.36 9.99 -36.62
C SER A 84 14.82 8.78 -35.88
N ALA A 85 13.99 9.04 -34.88
CA ALA A 85 13.18 8.02 -34.18
C ALA A 85 11.75 8.07 -34.70
N ALA A 86 11.28 6.99 -35.33
CA ALA A 86 9.95 6.89 -35.88
C ALA A 86 9.05 6.02 -34.99
N PHE A 87 7.80 6.47 -34.76
CA PHE A 87 6.77 5.64 -34.18
C PHE A 87 6.08 4.79 -35.23
N ILE A 88 5.97 3.49 -34.97
CA ILE A 88 5.27 2.54 -35.84
C ILE A 88 4.18 1.86 -35.02
N ASP A 89 2.94 1.97 -35.49
CA ASP A 89 1.77 1.40 -34.84
C ASP A 89 1.89 -0.11 -34.63
N GLY A 90 1.55 -0.59 -33.43
CA GLY A 90 1.62 -1.99 -33.02
C GLY A 90 0.77 -2.93 -33.87
N ALA A 91 -0.35 -2.45 -34.43
CA ALA A 91 -1.20 -3.22 -35.35
C ALA A 91 -0.49 -3.64 -36.63
N ARG A 92 0.65 -3.00 -36.98
CA ARG A 92 1.48 -3.35 -38.13
C ARG A 92 2.47 -4.49 -37.86
N ILE A 93 2.59 -4.97 -36.62
CA ILE A 93 3.48 -6.06 -36.29
C ILE A 93 2.87 -7.37 -36.78
N THR A 94 3.50 -7.98 -37.79
CA THR A 94 3.06 -9.29 -38.31
C THR A 94 3.78 -10.46 -37.64
N ARG A 95 5.01 -10.22 -37.16
CA ARG A 95 5.77 -11.23 -36.43
C ARG A 95 6.69 -10.60 -35.37
N LEU A 96 6.58 -11.05 -34.15
CA LEU A 96 7.51 -10.73 -33.07
C LEU A 96 8.04 -12.03 -32.48
N THR A 97 9.34 -12.25 -32.60
CA THR A 97 10.01 -13.44 -32.07
C THR A 97 11.34 -13.02 -31.42
N PRO A 98 11.97 -13.86 -30.61
CA PRO A 98 13.29 -13.54 -30.03
C PRO A 98 14.39 -13.27 -31.08
N ARG A 99 14.13 -13.58 -32.37
CA ARG A 99 15.12 -13.47 -33.42
C ARG A 99 14.85 -12.33 -34.43
N GLU A 100 13.58 -11.96 -34.61
CA GLU A 100 13.19 -10.98 -35.64
C GLU A 100 11.91 -10.24 -35.28
N ILE A 101 11.85 -9.01 -35.76
CA ILE A 101 10.67 -8.13 -35.75
C ILE A 101 10.30 -7.85 -37.18
N VAL A 102 9.10 -8.26 -37.61
CA VAL A 102 8.60 -8.08 -38.96
C VAL A 102 7.33 -7.24 -38.95
N LEU A 103 7.28 -6.24 -39.79
CA LEU A 103 6.17 -5.30 -39.92
C LEU A 103 5.59 -5.35 -41.32
N GLN A 104 4.28 -5.04 -41.41
CA GLN A 104 3.64 -4.71 -42.67
C GLN A 104 3.58 -3.18 -42.82
N ALA A 105 4.61 -2.59 -43.44
CA ALA A 105 4.70 -1.15 -43.59
C ALA A 105 4.87 -0.78 -45.06
N LYS A 106 3.84 -0.18 -45.70
CA LYS A 106 3.91 0.37 -47.05
C LYS A 106 4.58 1.76 -47.08
N SER A 107 4.47 2.51 -45.97
CA SER A 107 5.11 3.80 -45.75
C SER A 107 5.33 4.01 -44.27
N ILE A 108 6.42 4.67 -43.88
CA ILE A 108 6.74 4.98 -42.50
C ILE A 108 6.59 6.49 -42.32
N ASN A 109 5.79 6.88 -41.36
CA ASN A 109 5.74 8.27 -40.93
C ASN A 109 6.93 8.53 -39.97
N LEU A 110 7.81 9.44 -40.37
CA LEU A 110 9.00 9.84 -39.60
C LEU A 110 8.70 10.96 -38.59
N SER A 111 7.43 11.22 -38.26
CA SER A 111 7.10 12.19 -37.21
C SER A 111 7.62 11.69 -35.86
N ASN A 112 8.14 12.63 -35.07
CA ASN A 112 8.61 12.33 -33.70
C ASN A 112 7.46 11.75 -32.88
N PHE A 113 7.79 10.75 -32.07
CA PHE A 113 6.86 10.20 -31.11
C PHE A 113 6.46 11.26 -30.07
N GLN A 114 5.16 11.43 -29.87
CA GLN A 114 4.59 12.20 -28.77
C GLN A 114 3.80 11.24 -27.91
N ARG A 115 4.21 11.13 -26.63
CA ARG A 115 3.54 10.27 -25.64
C ARG A 115 2.10 10.72 -25.46
N ARG A 116 1.17 9.78 -25.47
CA ARG A 116 -0.24 10.01 -25.17
C ARG A 116 -0.51 9.63 -23.71
N GLN A 117 -1.61 10.14 -23.17
CA GLN A 117 -2.03 9.78 -21.83
C GLN A 117 -2.27 8.26 -21.71
N GLY A 118 -1.70 7.63 -20.68
CA GLY A 118 -1.76 6.20 -20.46
C GLY A 118 -0.79 5.36 -21.31
N GLU A 119 0.16 5.98 -21.99
CA GLU A 119 1.25 5.26 -22.68
C GLU A 119 2.54 5.28 -21.85
N SER A 120 3.26 4.17 -21.84
CA SER A 120 4.60 4.02 -21.26
C SER A 120 5.56 3.39 -22.25
N LEU A 121 6.84 3.77 -22.14
CA LEU A 121 7.95 3.18 -22.87
C LEU A 121 8.61 2.10 -22.01
N LEU A 122 8.78 0.90 -22.55
CA LEU A 122 9.27 -0.23 -21.75
C LEU A 122 10.75 -0.07 -21.34
N ASP A 123 11.60 0.53 -22.19
CA ASP A 123 13.00 0.78 -21.85
C ASP A 123 13.16 1.97 -20.91
N ALA A 124 12.48 3.07 -21.24
CA ALA A 124 12.68 4.33 -20.54
C ALA A 124 11.96 4.39 -19.18
N ASP A 125 10.79 3.73 -19.04
CA ASP A 125 9.91 3.90 -17.88
C ASP A 125 9.81 2.66 -16.98
N VAL A 126 10.17 1.45 -17.45
CA VAL A 126 9.94 0.20 -16.71
C VAL A 126 11.22 -0.61 -16.52
N LEU A 127 12.03 -0.74 -17.57
CA LEU A 127 13.25 -1.53 -17.49
C LEU A 127 14.27 -0.83 -16.56
N ASP A 128 14.87 -1.57 -15.65
CA ASP A 128 15.78 -1.09 -14.61
C ASP A 128 15.16 -0.20 -13.52
N HIS A 129 13.83 0.00 -13.54
CA HIS A 129 13.11 0.69 -12.48
C HIS A 129 12.64 -0.28 -11.40
N GLN A 130 12.34 0.27 -10.23
CA GLN A 130 11.71 -0.47 -9.15
C GLN A 130 10.22 -0.66 -9.44
N ILE A 131 9.70 -1.81 -9.04
CA ILE A 131 8.30 -2.19 -9.12
C ILE A 131 7.91 -2.94 -7.85
N VAL A 132 6.65 -2.86 -7.46
CA VAL A 132 6.11 -3.60 -6.34
C VAL A 132 5.55 -4.94 -6.82
N ASP A 133 6.09 -6.04 -6.31
CA ASP A 133 5.52 -7.39 -6.41
C ASP A 133 4.48 -7.55 -5.29
N VAL A 134 3.21 -7.27 -5.60
CA VAL A 134 2.12 -7.22 -4.61
C VAL A 134 1.86 -8.59 -3.96
N ASP A 135 2.06 -9.70 -4.69
CA ASP A 135 1.91 -11.05 -4.14
C ASP A 135 3.10 -11.45 -3.25
N GLY A 136 4.31 -10.98 -3.60
CA GLY A 136 5.53 -11.26 -2.87
C GLY A 136 5.81 -10.26 -1.75
N LEU A 137 4.97 -9.22 -1.61
CA LEU A 137 5.13 -8.12 -0.64
C LEU A 137 6.57 -7.60 -0.61
N ARG A 138 7.07 -7.16 -1.74
CA ARG A 138 8.45 -6.69 -1.87
C ARG A 138 8.65 -5.77 -3.05
N VAL A 139 9.59 -4.86 -2.90
CA VAL A 139 10.09 -4.04 -3.98
C VAL A 139 11.19 -4.79 -4.74
N VAL A 140 11.08 -4.83 -6.05
CA VAL A 140 12.02 -5.55 -6.91
C VAL A 140 12.41 -4.70 -8.12
N ARG A 141 13.66 -4.86 -8.59
CA ARG A 141 14.12 -4.16 -9.79
C ARG A 141 13.81 -4.96 -11.04
N THR A 142 13.20 -4.31 -12.03
CA THR A 142 12.91 -4.90 -13.34
C THR A 142 14.20 -5.13 -14.12
N SER A 143 14.53 -6.40 -14.37
CA SER A 143 15.73 -6.78 -15.14
C SER A 143 15.42 -7.08 -16.60
N ASP A 144 14.21 -7.51 -16.93
CA ASP A 144 13.71 -7.76 -18.30
C ASP A 144 12.18 -7.80 -18.29
N LEU A 145 11.57 -7.67 -19.44
CA LEU A 145 10.13 -7.75 -19.64
C LEU A 145 9.79 -8.83 -20.66
N TYR A 146 8.69 -9.53 -20.44
CA TYR A 146 8.24 -10.56 -21.36
C TYR A 146 6.98 -10.17 -22.10
N LEU A 147 7.06 -10.29 -23.42
CA LEU A 147 5.97 -10.08 -24.35
C LEU A 147 5.43 -11.42 -24.84
N ALA A 148 4.13 -11.51 -25.02
CA ALA A 148 3.49 -12.68 -25.65
C ALA A 148 2.28 -12.26 -26.49
N PRO A 149 1.94 -13.02 -27.55
CA PRO A 149 0.68 -12.85 -28.24
C PRO A 149 -0.47 -13.33 -27.36
N LEU A 150 -1.42 -12.43 -27.10
CA LEU A 150 -2.66 -12.69 -26.36
C LEU A 150 -3.81 -11.97 -27.08
N ASP A 151 -4.92 -12.68 -27.37
CA ASP A 151 -6.11 -12.14 -28.04
C ASP A 151 -5.83 -11.38 -29.35
N LYS A 152 -4.87 -11.89 -30.15
CA LYS A 152 -4.40 -11.33 -31.43
C LYS A 152 -3.55 -10.06 -31.32
N GLU A 153 -3.24 -9.61 -30.13
CA GLU A 153 -2.33 -8.51 -29.83
C GLU A 153 -1.07 -9.00 -29.13
N ILE A 154 -0.01 -8.24 -29.21
CA ILE A 154 1.19 -8.48 -28.41
C ILE A 154 1.02 -7.71 -27.11
N ARG A 155 1.21 -8.38 -25.98
CA ARG A 155 1.00 -7.81 -24.65
C ARG A 155 2.20 -8.04 -23.75
N VAL A 156 2.41 -7.18 -22.77
CA VAL A 156 3.33 -7.42 -21.66
C VAL A 156 2.67 -8.39 -20.69
N VAL A 157 3.30 -9.52 -20.43
CA VAL A 157 2.72 -10.60 -19.62
C VAL A 157 3.52 -10.93 -18.36
N GLY A 158 4.75 -10.44 -18.25
CA GLY A 158 5.56 -10.72 -17.07
C GLY A 158 6.84 -9.91 -17.01
N VAL A 159 7.41 -9.86 -15.83
CA VAL A 159 8.63 -9.15 -15.47
C VAL A 159 9.67 -10.14 -14.94
N ASP A 160 10.90 -10.07 -15.41
CA ASP A 160 12.03 -10.82 -14.85
C ASP A 160 12.74 -9.93 -13.81
N ILE A 161 12.80 -10.42 -12.58
CA ILE A 161 13.43 -9.75 -11.43
C ILE A 161 14.79 -10.34 -11.09
N SER A 162 15.34 -11.22 -11.94
CA SER A 162 16.59 -11.92 -11.64
C SER A 162 17.82 -11.07 -11.96
N PHE A 163 18.77 -11.04 -11.04
CA PHE A 163 20.09 -10.45 -11.26
C PHE A 163 20.83 -11.07 -12.46
N ARG A 164 20.54 -12.33 -12.80
CA ARG A 164 21.09 -13.00 -13.99
C ARG A 164 20.63 -12.36 -15.30
N SER A 165 19.42 -11.82 -15.36
CA SER A 165 18.93 -11.11 -16.55
C SER A 165 19.65 -9.78 -16.72
N PHE A 166 19.96 -9.08 -15.67
CA PHE A 166 20.79 -7.88 -15.67
C PHE A 166 22.22 -8.17 -16.20
N ILE A 167 22.91 -9.19 -15.64
CA ILE A 167 24.24 -9.60 -16.11
C ILE A 167 24.22 -10.05 -17.57
N ARG A 168 23.18 -10.77 -18.00
CA ARG A 168 23.01 -11.21 -19.39
C ARG A 168 22.96 -10.05 -20.38
N ARG A 169 22.39 -8.91 -19.97
CA ARG A 169 22.33 -7.71 -20.79
C ARG A 169 23.70 -7.07 -20.97
N ILE A 170 24.50 -7.05 -19.91
CA ILE A 170 25.87 -6.51 -19.94
C ILE A 170 26.83 -7.46 -20.65
N PHE A 171 26.69 -8.77 -20.41
CA PHE A 171 27.55 -9.82 -20.96
C PHE A 171 26.77 -10.89 -21.76
N PRO A 172 26.25 -10.55 -22.96
CA PRO A 172 25.32 -11.43 -23.70
C PRO A 172 25.91 -12.77 -24.16
N HIS A 173 27.24 -12.92 -24.14
CA HIS A 173 27.92 -14.15 -24.58
C HIS A 173 28.08 -15.20 -23.49
N PHE A 174 27.95 -14.85 -22.21
CA PHE A 174 28.25 -15.73 -21.09
C PHE A 174 27.03 -16.46 -20.50
N ILE A 175 25.79 -16.05 -20.74
CA ILE A 175 24.60 -16.58 -20.06
C ILE A 175 23.54 -17.03 -21.06
N SER A 176 22.93 -18.20 -20.76
CA SER A 176 21.82 -18.75 -21.57
C SER A 176 20.65 -17.77 -21.73
N ARG A 177 20.17 -17.62 -22.97
CA ARG A 177 19.10 -16.70 -23.38
C ARG A 177 17.68 -17.18 -23.01
N ARG A 178 17.53 -18.20 -22.17
CA ARG A 178 16.21 -18.75 -21.80
C ARG A 178 15.73 -18.11 -20.49
N PRO A 179 14.46 -17.65 -20.42
CA PRO A 179 13.88 -17.14 -19.20
C PRO A 179 13.89 -18.23 -18.12
N ASN A 180 14.20 -17.85 -16.87
CA ASN A 180 14.00 -18.73 -15.72
C ASN A 180 12.65 -18.38 -15.10
N PRO A 181 11.63 -19.26 -15.18
CA PRO A 181 10.28 -18.95 -14.72
C PRO A 181 10.15 -18.80 -13.20
N GLU A 182 11.17 -19.17 -12.44
CA GLU A 182 11.19 -18.98 -10.98
C GLU A 182 11.36 -17.49 -10.58
N PHE A 183 11.85 -16.67 -11.50
CA PHE A 183 12.10 -15.24 -11.30
C PHE A 183 11.23 -14.36 -12.20
N VAL A 184 10.22 -14.93 -12.85
CA VAL A 184 9.26 -14.15 -13.65
C VAL A 184 8.00 -13.92 -12.82
N VAL A 185 7.77 -12.68 -12.47
CA VAL A 185 6.53 -12.21 -11.83
C VAL A 185 5.50 -11.94 -12.92
N ASP A 186 4.27 -12.39 -12.70
CA ASP A 186 3.14 -12.12 -13.60
C ASP A 186 2.84 -10.62 -13.60
N TRP A 187 2.68 -9.98 -14.77
CA TRP A 187 2.40 -8.56 -14.87
C TRP A 187 1.16 -8.13 -14.07
N GLY A 188 0.13 -8.99 -14.00
CA GLY A 188 -1.09 -8.70 -13.24
C GLY A 188 -0.89 -8.59 -11.71
N LYS A 189 0.30 -8.94 -11.23
CA LYS A 189 0.69 -8.90 -9.81
C LYS A 189 1.70 -7.79 -9.51
N VAL A 190 2.00 -6.95 -10.48
CA VAL A 190 2.99 -5.90 -10.40
C VAL A 190 2.31 -4.54 -10.35
N ALA A 191 2.66 -3.72 -9.36
CA ALA A 191 2.41 -2.29 -9.37
C ALA A 191 3.66 -1.57 -9.88
N SER A 192 3.57 -0.90 -11.02
CA SER A 192 4.69 -0.13 -11.57
C SER A 192 4.66 1.29 -11.05
N LEU A 193 5.78 1.72 -10.50
CA LEU A 193 6.02 3.05 -9.92
C LEU A 193 6.64 4.04 -10.92
N ALA A 194 6.60 3.74 -12.21
CA ALA A 194 7.24 4.51 -13.25
C ALA A 194 6.73 5.94 -13.35
N ASP A 195 7.68 6.82 -13.44
CA ASP A 195 7.70 8.26 -13.26
C ASP A 195 6.67 9.12 -14.01
N GLY A 196 6.13 10.04 -13.26
CA GLY A 196 5.88 11.48 -13.44
C GLY A 196 5.12 12.02 -14.66
N SER A 197 5.01 11.33 -15.77
CA SER A 197 4.23 11.79 -16.93
C SER A 197 3.28 10.75 -17.51
N GLY A 198 3.24 9.59 -16.90
CA GLY A 198 2.38 8.49 -17.33
C GLY A 198 2.34 7.40 -16.26
N VAL A 199 1.86 7.75 -15.07
CA VAL A 199 1.60 6.77 -14.02
C VAL A 199 0.85 5.59 -14.64
N VAL A 200 1.48 4.41 -14.60
CA VAL A 200 0.82 3.14 -14.89
C VAL A 200 -0.21 2.88 -13.78
N ARG A 201 -1.27 3.68 -13.78
CA ARG A 201 -2.43 3.48 -12.93
C ARG A 201 -3.27 2.36 -13.51
N SER A 202 -2.78 1.13 -13.42
CA SER A 202 -3.61 -0.02 -13.69
C SER A 202 -4.66 -0.11 -12.58
N SER A 203 -5.94 -0.15 -12.94
CA SER A 203 -7.03 -0.42 -11.99
C SER A 203 -6.83 -1.77 -11.27
N VAL A 204 -6.12 -2.69 -11.90
CA VAL A 204 -5.75 -3.99 -11.34
C VAL A 204 -4.71 -3.83 -10.22
N SER A 205 -3.73 -2.94 -10.38
CA SER A 205 -2.72 -2.68 -9.35
C SER A 205 -3.32 -2.03 -8.10
N ARG A 206 -4.24 -1.05 -8.24
CA ARG A 206 -4.97 -0.48 -7.10
C ARG A 206 -5.82 -1.51 -6.38
N GLY A 207 -6.56 -2.33 -7.10
CA GLY A 207 -7.39 -3.38 -6.51
C GLY A 207 -6.60 -4.52 -5.87
N ALA A 208 -5.31 -4.64 -6.17
CA ALA A 208 -4.40 -5.55 -5.49
C ALA A 208 -3.86 -4.92 -4.20
N LEU A 209 -3.39 -3.68 -4.24
CA LEU A 209 -2.90 -2.93 -3.07
C LEU A 209 -3.99 -2.74 -2.00
N SER A 210 -5.23 -2.45 -2.41
CA SER A 210 -6.35 -2.27 -1.46
C SER A 210 -6.76 -3.53 -0.68
N LYS A 211 -6.13 -4.67 -0.92
CA LYS A 211 -6.33 -5.92 -0.17
C LYS A 211 -5.21 -6.22 0.81
N LEU A 212 -4.14 -5.47 0.78
CA LEU A 212 -3.03 -5.60 1.71
C LEU A 212 -3.42 -4.98 3.06
N ARG A 213 -2.76 -5.42 4.12
CA ARG A 213 -2.87 -4.77 5.41
C ARG A 213 -2.08 -3.46 5.39
N PRO A 214 -2.48 -2.45 6.16
CA PRO A 214 -1.71 -1.21 6.30
C PRO A 214 -0.22 -1.45 6.58
N ALA A 215 0.13 -2.27 7.56
CA ALA A 215 1.51 -2.63 7.89
C ALA A 215 2.30 -3.25 6.70
N ASP A 216 1.67 -4.12 5.88
CA ASP A 216 2.32 -4.67 4.69
C ASP A 216 2.59 -3.59 3.63
N ILE A 217 1.78 -2.52 3.58
CA ILE A 217 1.97 -1.37 2.70
C ILE A 217 3.05 -0.45 3.25
N ALA A 218 3.11 -0.25 4.58
CA ALA A 218 4.18 0.48 5.26
C ALA A 218 5.55 -0.10 4.90
N ASP A 219 5.75 -1.41 5.11
CA ASP A 219 6.97 -2.13 4.71
C ASP A 219 7.37 -1.86 3.24
N LEU A 220 6.37 -1.82 2.33
CA LEU A 220 6.63 -1.54 0.91
C LEU A 220 7.03 -0.08 0.66
N ILE A 221 6.47 0.88 1.42
CA ILE A 221 6.83 2.31 1.32
C ILE A 221 8.26 2.51 1.82
N GLU A 222 8.63 1.89 2.94
CA GLU A 222 9.97 1.97 3.54
C GLU A 222 11.06 1.37 2.64
N ASP A 223 10.76 0.27 1.94
CA ASP A 223 11.66 -0.35 0.96
C ASP A 223 11.93 0.54 -0.28
N LEU A 224 11.12 1.59 -0.51
CA LEU A 224 11.22 2.52 -1.63
C LEU A 224 12.01 3.78 -1.25
N GLN A 225 12.36 4.61 -2.22
CA GLN A 225 13.06 5.88 -1.97
C GLN A 225 12.48 7.05 -2.77
N GLY A 226 12.31 8.17 -2.10
CA GLY A 226 11.99 9.45 -2.72
C GLY A 226 10.76 9.42 -3.61
N ARG A 227 10.92 9.57 -4.94
CA ARG A 227 9.80 9.66 -5.88
C ARG A 227 8.95 8.39 -5.96
N GLU A 228 9.54 7.24 -5.70
CA GLU A 228 8.85 5.95 -5.78
C GLU A 228 7.93 5.75 -4.58
N GLN A 229 8.30 6.23 -3.40
CA GLN A 229 7.41 6.31 -2.23
C GLN A 229 6.18 7.16 -2.54
N GLY A 230 6.38 8.40 -3.00
CA GLY A 230 5.28 9.28 -3.40
C GLY A 230 4.37 8.66 -4.46
N ALA A 231 4.95 7.98 -5.48
CA ALA A 231 4.17 7.31 -6.51
C ALA A 231 3.32 6.14 -5.97
N LEU A 232 3.82 5.38 -4.99
CA LEU A 232 3.04 4.33 -4.33
C LEU A 232 1.87 4.94 -3.53
N ILE A 233 2.13 5.98 -2.74
CA ILE A 233 1.12 6.69 -1.95
C ILE A 233 0.02 7.28 -2.84
N GLU A 234 0.38 7.84 -4.01
CA GLU A 234 -0.57 8.35 -4.99
C GLU A 234 -1.49 7.28 -5.60
N MET A 235 -1.08 6.01 -5.56
CA MET A 235 -1.88 4.89 -6.05
C MET A 235 -2.91 4.41 -5.02
N LEU A 236 -2.76 4.73 -3.76
CA LEU A 236 -3.63 4.31 -2.66
C LEU A 236 -4.85 5.23 -2.54
N ASP A 237 -5.90 4.71 -1.95
CA ASP A 237 -6.99 5.52 -1.42
C ASP A 237 -6.45 6.35 -0.23
N PRO A 238 -6.87 7.61 -0.04
CA PRO A 238 -6.33 8.46 1.02
C PRO A 238 -6.40 7.85 2.43
N GLN A 239 -7.49 7.16 2.77
CA GLN A 239 -7.62 6.50 4.06
C GLN A 239 -6.62 5.36 4.21
N LEU A 240 -6.53 4.47 3.22
CA LEU A 240 -5.57 3.36 3.25
C LEU A 240 -4.11 3.84 3.25
N ALA A 241 -3.85 4.99 2.62
CA ALA A 241 -2.52 5.60 2.67
C ALA A 241 -2.21 6.13 4.08
N ALA A 242 -3.17 6.79 4.73
CA ALA A 242 -3.04 7.25 6.10
C ALA A 242 -2.81 6.08 7.05
N ASP A 243 -3.70 5.06 7.01
CA ASP A 243 -3.58 3.85 7.83
C ASP A 243 -2.20 3.15 7.66
N ALA A 244 -1.63 3.19 6.44
CA ALA A 244 -0.31 2.60 6.19
C ALA A 244 0.83 3.50 6.72
N LEU A 245 0.67 4.81 6.69
CA LEU A 245 1.67 5.74 7.21
C LEU A 245 1.74 5.70 8.75
N GLU A 246 0.63 5.45 9.43
CA GLU A 246 0.55 5.23 10.88
C GLU A 246 1.36 3.98 11.34
N GLU A 247 1.55 3.01 10.45
CA GLU A 247 2.29 1.77 10.74
C GLU A 247 3.79 1.88 10.37
N MET A 248 4.27 3.04 9.88
CA MET A 248 5.68 3.25 9.50
C MET A 248 6.55 3.57 10.71
N ASP A 249 7.87 3.33 10.54
CA ASP A 249 8.88 3.83 11.48
C ASP A 249 8.91 5.37 11.50
N ASP A 250 8.95 5.97 12.69
CA ASP A 250 8.85 7.42 12.90
C ASP A 250 9.87 8.23 12.10
N GLU A 251 11.14 7.78 12.02
CA GLU A 251 12.18 8.47 11.27
C GLU A 251 11.91 8.46 9.76
N GLU A 252 11.40 7.34 9.23
CA GLU A 252 11.04 7.18 7.82
C GLU A 252 9.79 8.02 7.49
N LEU A 253 8.77 7.99 8.34
CA LEU A 253 7.55 8.78 8.19
C LEU A 253 7.84 10.28 8.19
N GLN A 254 8.64 10.76 9.14
CA GLN A 254 9.06 12.16 9.22
C GLN A 254 9.85 12.58 7.97
N GLY A 255 10.76 11.72 7.50
CA GLY A 255 11.52 11.94 6.26
C GLY A 255 10.61 12.07 5.04
N LEU A 256 9.60 11.23 4.95
CA LEU A 256 8.61 11.22 3.89
C LEU A 256 7.75 12.50 3.93
N MET A 257 7.20 12.86 5.10
CA MET A 257 6.34 14.04 5.27
C MET A 257 7.03 15.34 4.87
N ARG A 258 8.30 15.51 5.20
CA ARG A 258 9.11 16.66 4.75
C ARG A 258 9.32 16.73 3.24
N GLY A 259 9.21 15.59 2.55
CA GLY A 259 9.39 15.50 1.10
C GLY A 259 8.11 15.67 0.28
N LEU A 260 6.95 15.60 0.92
CA LEU A 260 5.64 15.74 0.25
C LEU A 260 5.26 17.22 0.04
N PRO A 261 4.46 17.54 -0.99
CA PRO A 261 3.78 18.82 -1.08
C PRO A 261 2.86 19.06 0.13
N THR A 262 2.80 20.30 0.63
CA THR A 262 2.05 20.66 1.84
C THR A 262 0.58 20.24 1.77
N GLU A 263 -0.07 20.46 0.62
CA GLU A 263 -1.47 20.08 0.41
C GLU A 263 -1.68 18.55 0.53
N ARG A 264 -0.68 17.76 0.08
CA ARG A 264 -0.75 16.31 0.16
C ARG A 264 -0.49 15.80 1.58
N ALA A 265 0.47 16.37 2.29
CA ALA A 265 0.71 16.08 3.70
C ALA A 265 -0.54 16.39 4.55
N ALA A 266 -1.17 17.56 4.32
CA ALA A 266 -2.41 17.95 4.97
C ALA A 266 -3.56 16.95 4.71
N GLU A 267 -3.74 16.51 3.46
CA GLU A 267 -4.74 15.50 3.12
C GLU A 267 -4.49 14.17 3.86
N LEU A 268 -3.26 13.67 3.85
CA LEU A 268 -2.92 12.40 4.51
C LEU A 268 -3.10 12.48 6.03
N ILE A 269 -2.56 13.50 6.67
CA ILE A 269 -2.69 13.70 8.13
C ILE A 269 -4.16 13.89 8.52
N SER A 270 -4.98 14.52 7.70
CA SER A 270 -6.42 14.68 7.95
C SER A 270 -7.20 13.35 7.92
N HIS A 271 -6.61 12.29 7.36
CA HIS A 271 -7.19 10.95 7.32
C HIS A 271 -6.62 10.00 8.38
N MET A 272 -5.56 10.42 9.08
CA MET A 272 -4.97 9.69 10.21
C MET A 272 -5.87 9.75 11.44
N GLU A 273 -5.63 8.86 12.40
CA GLU A 273 -6.18 9.05 13.74
C GLU A 273 -5.63 10.36 14.34
N PRO A 274 -6.44 11.12 15.11
CA PRO A 274 -6.03 12.45 15.57
C PRO A 274 -4.78 12.50 16.42
N ASP A 275 -4.53 11.49 17.24
CA ASP A 275 -3.33 11.32 18.04
C ASP A 275 -2.10 11.04 17.18
N GLU A 276 -2.20 10.13 16.22
CA GLU A 276 -1.16 9.83 15.23
C GLU A 276 -0.84 11.07 14.36
N GLY A 277 -1.88 11.74 13.86
CA GLY A 277 -1.73 12.98 13.13
C GLY A 277 -1.06 14.09 13.94
N ALA A 278 -1.37 14.19 15.25
CA ALA A 278 -0.75 15.15 16.15
C ALA A 278 0.73 14.79 16.43
N GLU A 279 1.06 13.51 16.52
CA GLU A 279 2.41 13.03 16.68
C GLU A 279 3.28 13.39 15.48
N VAL A 280 2.85 13.07 14.28
CA VAL A 280 3.51 13.46 13.04
C VAL A 280 3.76 14.97 12.97
N LEU A 281 2.76 15.78 13.36
CA LEU A 281 2.88 17.24 13.37
C LEU A 281 3.86 17.76 14.42
N ARG A 282 3.99 17.13 15.60
CA ARG A 282 4.96 17.52 16.62
C ARG A 282 6.41 17.34 16.12
N ASP A 283 6.63 16.29 15.35
CA ASP A 283 7.96 15.95 14.81
C ASP A 283 8.41 16.84 13.65
N LEU A 284 7.51 17.66 13.10
CA LEU A 284 7.85 18.65 12.08
C LEU A 284 8.31 19.98 12.71
N ASP A 285 9.12 20.75 11.98
CA ASP A 285 9.45 22.10 12.38
C ASP A 285 8.20 23.01 12.37
N GLU A 286 8.23 24.06 13.19
CA GLU A 286 7.07 24.91 13.46
C GLU A 286 6.49 25.54 12.18
N ASP A 287 7.35 26.03 11.28
CA ASP A 287 6.91 26.68 10.04
C ASP A 287 6.17 25.67 9.13
N HIS A 288 6.75 24.48 8.95
CA HIS A 288 6.16 23.43 8.11
C HIS A 288 4.85 22.87 8.70
N ARG A 289 4.80 22.69 10.02
CA ARG A 289 3.59 22.25 10.74
C ARG A 289 2.44 23.26 10.56
N GLU A 290 2.71 24.56 10.70
CA GLU A 290 1.68 25.58 10.52
C GLU A 290 1.19 25.64 9.07
N ASP A 291 2.09 25.54 8.09
CA ASP A 291 1.73 25.49 6.67
C ASP A 291 0.79 24.31 6.37
N ILE A 292 1.05 23.13 6.95
CA ILE A 292 0.20 21.94 6.80
C ILE A 292 -1.17 22.16 7.46
N LEU A 293 -1.19 22.66 8.69
CA LEU A 293 -2.43 22.91 9.44
C LEU A 293 -3.32 23.96 8.77
N ASP A 294 -2.74 24.95 8.08
CA ASP A 294 -3.48 25.98 7.36
C ASP A 294 -4.14 25.47 6.05
N GLU A 295 -3.63 24.37 5.48
CA GLU A 295 -4.23 23.69 4.32
C GLU A 295 -5.38 22.72 4.69
N MET A 296 -5.59 22.43 5.99
CA MET A 296 -6.63 21.51 6.46
C MET A 296 -7.98 22.21 6.64
N ASP A 297 -9.05 21.42 6.67
CA ASP A 297 -10.36 21.89 7.12
C ASP A 297 -10.30 22.44 8.55
N THR A 298 -10.99 23.56 8.82
CA THR A 298 -10.90 24.32 10.09
C THR A 298 -11.19 23.45 11.32
N ASP A 299 -12.16 22.54 11.24
CA ASP A 299 -12.53 21.67 12.36
C ASP A 299 -11.39 20.69 12.67
N VAL A 300 -10.79 20.07 11.64
CA VAL A 300 -9.67 19.11 11.78
C VAL A 300 -8.42 19.83 12.30
N SER A 301 -8.04 20.97 11.69
CA SER A 301 -6.86 21.72 12.13
C SER A 301 -6.99 22.25 13.56
N SER A 302 -8.22 22.63 13.99
CA SER A 302 -8.46 23.06 15.38
C SER A 302 -8.24 21.93 16.38
N ASP A 303 -8.75 20.73 16.07
CA ASP A 303 -8.58 19.55 16.90
C ASP A 303 -7.11 19.12 16.99
N LEU A 304 -6.40 19.09 15.87
CA LEU A 304 -4.98 18.77 15.83
C LEU A 304 -4.11 19.82 16.54
N ARG A 305 -4.39 21.12 16.38
CA ARG A 305 -3.71 22.18 17.14
C ARG A 305 -3.86 22.01 18.64
N GLN A 306 -5.04 21.60 19.10
CA GLN A 306 -5.28 21.30 20.51
C GLN A 306 -4.44 20.11 20.97
N LEU A 307 -4.43 19.00 20.21
CA LEU A 307 -3.65 17.80 20.55
C LEU A 307 -2.15 18.08 20.57
N VAL A 308 -1.64 18.78 19.56
CA VAL A 308 -0.21 19.19 19.49
C VAL A 308 0.19 20.06 20.67
N SER A 309 -0.74 20.79 21.30
CA SER A 309 -0.44 21.65 22.45
C SER A 309 -0.21 20.86 23.77
N PHE A 310 -0.61 19.60 23.85
CA PHE A 310 -0.35 18.76 25.01
C PHE A 310 1.07 18.14 24.94
N ASP A 311 1.65 17.96 26.11
CA ASP A 311 2.90 17.21 26.27
C ASP A 311 2.63 15.71 26.09
N GLU A 312 3.46 14.99 25.37
CA GLU A 312 3.35 13.55 25.10
C GLU A 312 3.40 12.69 26.37
N THR A 313 3.92 13.23 27.46
CA THR A 313 3.94 12.55 28.77
C THR A 313 2.62 12.65 29.54
N LEU A 314 1.60 13.29 28.95
CA LEU A 314 0.28 13.49 29.54
C LEU A 314 -0.80 12.74 28.75
N ALA A 315 -1.89 12.41 29.42
CA ALA A 315 -3.05 11.76 28.81
C ALA A 315 -3.58 12.49 27.56
N GLY A 316 -3.58 13.82 27.58
CA GLY A 316 -4.00 14.63 26.43
C GLY A 316 -3.06 14.55 25.23
N GLY A 317 -1.79 14.16 25.43
CA GLY A 317 -0.80 14.03 24.37
C GLY A 317 -0.90 12.74 23.55
N ILE A 318 -1.51 11.71 24.15
CA ILE A 318 -1.65 10.38 23.54
C ILE A 318 -3.12 9.96 23.36
N MET A 319 -4.08 10.89 23.53
CA MET A 319 -5.50 10.58 23.38
C MET A 319 -5.96 10.81 21.95
N THR A 320 -6.82 9.93 21.45
CA THR A 320 -7.60 10.22 20.26
C THR A 320 -8.85 11.03 20.60
N THR A 321 -9.21 12.00 19.76
CA THR A 321 -10.47 12.75 19.84
C THR A 321 -11.60 12.05 19.10
N HIS A 322 -11.32 10.95 18.44
CA HIS A 322 -12.29 10.13 17.71
C HIS A 322 -13.19 9.34 18.69
N ILE A 323 -13.99 10.05 19.47
CA ILE A 323 -14.98 9.46 20.36
C ILE A 323 -16.38 9.53 19.78
N VAL A 324 -17.25 8.58 20.15
CA VAL A 324 -18.68 8.63 19.87
C VAL A 324 -19.43 8.66 21.20
N SER A 325 -20.21 9.72 21.40
CA SER A 325 -21.01 9.89 22.63
C SER A 325 -22.48 10.07 22.31
N ALA A 326 -23.34 9.65 23.25
CA ALA A 326 -24.79 9.83 23.17
C ALA A 326 -25.39 10.20 24.51
N GLU A 327 -26.44 11.02 24.51
CA GLU A 327 -27.19 11.32 25.72
C GLU A 327 -27.89 10.08 26.30
N GLN A 328 -27.87 9.92 27.63
CA GLN A 328 -28.49 8.80 28.32
C GLN A 328 -29.98 8.62 28.02
N ASN A 329 -30.68 9.69 27.60
CA ASN A 329 -32.09 9.65 27.20
C ASN A 329 -32.33 9.15 25.80
N SER A 330 -31.27 8.94 24.99
CA SER A 330 -31.36 8.38 23.65
C SER A 330 -31.73 6.89 23.68
N THR A 331 -32.21 6.37 22.57
CA THR A 331 -32.51 4.93 22.45
C THR A 331 -31.29 4.16 21.94
N VAL A 332 -31.23 2.86 22.25
CA VAL A 332 -30.23 1.93 21.71
C VAL A 332 -30.18 1.99 20.18
N SER A 333 -31.36 2.06 19.51
CA SER A 333 -31.42 2.20 18.05
C SER A 333 -30.78 3.50 17.53
N ALA A 334 -30.90 4.59 18.30
CA ALA A 334 -30.27 5.87 17.92
C ALA A 334 -28.74 5.80 18.09
N ALA A 335 -28.27 5.19 19.19
CA ALA A 335 -26.83 4.97 19.45
C ALA A 335 -26.18 4.10 18.36
N LEU A 336 -26.79 2.97 18.01
CA LEU A 336 -26.29 2.10 16.93
C LEU A 336 -26.26 2.79 15.56
N LYS A 337 -27.22 3.67 15.27
CA LYS A 337 -27.18 4.48 14.04
C LYS A 337 -26.07 5.53 14.07
N LEU A 338 -25.80 6.10 15.25
CA LEU A 338 -24.71 7.05 15.43
C LEU A 338 -23.36 6.37 15.22
N ILE A 339 -23.14 5.20 15.81
CA ILE A 339 -21.95 4.37 15.58
C ILE A 339 -21.81 4.05 14.08
N ALA A 340 -22.88 3.59 13.43
CA ALA A 340 -22.85 3.25 12.01
C ALA A 340 -22.58 4.47 11.09
N LYS A 341 -22.87 5.70 11.56
CA LYS A 341 -22.53 6.93 10.82
C LYS A 341 -21.06 7.28 10.94
N HIS A 342 -20.42 6.94 12.03
CA HIS A 342 -19.01 7.21 12.33
C HIS A 342 -18.16 5.94 12.32
N LYS A 343 -18.39 5.08 11.32
CA LYS A 343 -17.69 3.79 11.17
C LYS A 343 -16.19 3.90 10.84
N GLU A 344 -15.75 5.10 10.46
CA GLU A 344 -14.35 5.47 10.30
C GLU A 344 -13.60 5.60 11.63
N ARG A 345 -14.33 5.76 12.73
CA ARG A 345 -13.77 5.86 14.08
C ARG A 345 -13.75 4.46 14.71
N ASP A 346 -12.68 4.12 15.39
CA ASP A 346 -12.67 2.87 16.15
C ASP A 346 -13.60 2.96 17.37
N VAL A 347 -14.79 2.43 17.21
CA VAL A 347 -15.81 2.32 18.26
C VAL A 347 -16.02 0.89 18.73
N GLY A 348 -15.01 0.02 18.47
CA GLY A 348 -15.10 -1.42 18.77
C GLY A 348 -15.37 -1.73 20.23
N ASP A 349 -14.95 -0.89 21.13
CA ASP A 349 -15.19 -1.04 22.57
C ASP A 349 -16.56 -0.53 23.04
N GLY A 350 -17.22 0.41 22.31
CA GLY A 350 -18.58 0.84 22.66
C GLY A 350 -18.86 2.33 22.43
N ILE A 351 -19.78 2.89 23.22
CA ILE A 351 -20.22 4.29 23.13
C ILE A 351 -20.20 4.97 24.51
N ILE A 352 -19.73 6.20 24.53
CA ILE A 352 -19.70 7.03 25.74
C ILE A 352 -21.10 7.60 26.00
N ILE A 353 -21.60 7.48 27.24
CA ILE A 353 -22.88 8.02 27.63
C ILE A 353 -22.68 9.31 28.43
N VAL A 354 -23.38 10.35 28.02
CA VAL A 354 -23.35 11.65 28.68
C VAL A 354 -24.73 12.06 29.19
N ASN A 355 -24.75 12.93 30.22
CA ASN A 355 -25.97 13.56 30.71
C ASN A 355 -26.39 14.77 29.83
N GLU A 356 -27.44 15.48 30.21
CA GLU A 356 -27.96 16.68 29.54
C GLU A 356 -26.99 17.87 29.53
N HIS A 357 -25.94 17.83 30.34
CA HIS A 357 -24.89 18.86 30.41
C HIS A 357 -23.61 18.42 29.66
N GLY A 358 -23.62 17.24 29.02
CA GLY A 358 -22.48 16.68 28.31
C GLY A 358 -21.46 15.97 29.23
N ALA A 359 -21.69 15.90 30.53
CA ALA A 359 -20.78 15.22 31.45
C ALA A 359 -20.89 13.70 31.36
N LEU A 360 -19.78 13.01 31.51
CA LEU A 360 -19.66 11.55 31.49
C LEU A 360 -20.58 10.88 32.52
N VAL A 361 -21.33 9.89 32.09
CA VAL A 361 -22.20 9.06 32.92
C VAL A 361 -21.73 7.61 32.94
N ASP A 362 -21.47 7.05 31.76
CA ASP A 362 -21.09 5.64 31.59
C ASP A 362 -20.42 5.39 30.24
N HIS A 363 -19.89 4.18 30.07
CA HIS A 363 -19.43 3.64 28.82
C HIS A 363 -20.13 2.30 28.56
N ILE A 364 -20.90 2.21 27.51
CA ILE A 364 -21.67 0.99 27.21
C ILE A 364 -20.96 0.25 26.05
N HIS A 365 -20.53 -0.96 26.33
CA HIS A 365 -19.87 -1.81 25.35
C HIS A 365 -20.78 -2.16 24.19
N LEU A 366 -20.21 -2.29 22.99
CA LEU A 366 -20.94 -2.62 21.76
C LEU A 366 -21.76 -3.91 21.90
N VAL A 367 -21.24 -4.92 22.61
CA VAL A 367 -21.93 -6.19 22.87
C VAL A 367 -23.21 -5.97 23.70
N GLU A 368 -23.19 -5.06 24.67
CA GLU A 368 -24.37 -4.71 25.48
C GLU A 368 -25.42 -3.99 24.62
N LEU A 369 -24.98 -3.03 23.79
CA LEU A 369 -25.86 -2.31 22.88
C LEU A 369 -26.58 -3.25 21.91
N VAL A 370 -25.84 -4.16 21.25
CA VAL A 370 -26.46 -5.09 20.27
C VAL A 370 -27.34 -6.16 20.93
N SER A 371 -27.09 -6.45 22.23
CA SER A 371 -27.89 -7.40 23.01
C SER A 371 -29.16 -6.78 23.62
N ALA A 372 -29.20 -5.45 23.70
CA ALA A 372 -30.32 -4.73 24.31
C ALA A 372 -31.50 -4.57 23.31
N LYS A 373 -32.69 -4.29 23.86
CA LYS A 373 -33.86 -3.96 23.02
C LYS A 373 -33.63 -2.62 22.30
N SER A 374 -33.81 -2.57 21.00
CA SER A 374 -33.59 -1.38 20.17
C SER A 374 -34.36 -0.13 20.66
N THR A 375 -35.53 -0.33 21.32
CA THR A 375 -36.35 0.74 21.88
C THR A 375 -36.01 1.13 23.30
N ALA A 376 -35.11 0.39 23.98
CA ALA A 376 -34.65 0.71 25.33
C ALA A 376 -33.89 2.04 25.31
N LYS A 377 -34.00 2.79 26.42
CA LYS A 377 -33.17 3.98 26.63
C LYS A 377 -31.79 3.56 27.16
N LEU A 378 -30.74 4.29 26.76
CA LEU A 378 -29.38 4.05 27.22
C LEU A 378 -29.28 4.14 28.75
N ALA A 379 -30.02 5.06 29.39
CA ALA A 379 -30.12 5.15 30.84
C ALA A 379 -30.53 3.85 31.54
N SER A 380 -31.20 2.93 30.85
CA SER A 380 -31.55 1.62 31.43
C SER A 380 -30.42 0.58 31.39
N LEU A 381 -29.33 0.89 30.68
CA LEU A 381 -28.11 0.09 30.60
C LEU A 381 -27.00 0.63 31.50
N VAL A 382 -27.13 1.87 31.97
CA VAL A 382 -26.17 2.51 32.88
C VAL A 382 -26.14 1.76 34.20
N GLY A 383 -24.94 1.37 34.64
CA GLY A 383 -24.76 0.68 35.92
C GLY A 383 -23.31 0.24 36.17
N PRO A 384 -23.01 -0.18 37.44
CA PRO A 384 -21.66 -0.56 37.77
C PRO A 384 -21.20 -1.84 37.05
N PRO A 385 -19.88 -1.98 36.72
CA PRO A 385 -18.84 -1.02 37.06
C PRO A 385 -18.89 0.22 36.15
N TYR A 386 -18.73 1.41 36.75
CA TYR A 386 -18.64 2.65 35.98
C TYR A 386 -17.28 2.77 35.30
N PRO A 387 -17.18 3.49 34.17
CA PRO A 387 -15.92 3.65 33.46
C PRO A 387 -14.90 4.43 34.27
N THR A 388 -13.65 4.05 34.18
CA THR A 388 -12.54 4.85 34.69
C THR A 388 -12.30 6.00 33.69
N ALA A 389 -12.10 7.21 34.19
CA ALA A 389 -11.76 8.37 33.42
C ALA A 389 -10.57 9.09 34.04
N VAL A 390 -9.74 9.67 33.18
CA VAL A 390 -8.60 10.52 33.56
C VAL A 390 -8.76 11.91 33.01
N LYS A 391 -8.05 12.91 33.56
CA LYS A 391 -7.98 14.23 32.97
C LYS A 391 -6.89 14.31 31.90
N SER A 392 -7.01 15.27 31.02
CA SER A 392 -6.00 15.48 29.96
C SER A 392 -4.60 15.83 30.49
N ASP A 393 -4.51 16.39 31.71
CA ASP A 393 -3.24 16.68 32.37
C ASP A 393 -2.70 15.54 33.27
N THR A 394 -3.35 14.37 33.26
CA THR A 394 -2.90 13.19 33.99
C THR A 394 -1.61 12.65 33.36
N ARG A 395 -0.60 12.33 34.20
CA ARG A 395 0.70 11.82 33.70
C ARG A 395 0.58 10.36 33.26
N LEU A 396 1.38 9.95 32.27
CA LEU A 396 1.38 8.58 31.74
C LEU A 396 1.49 7.47 32.81
N PRO A 397 2.39 7.54 33.83
CA PRO A 397 2.44 6.50 34.86
C PRO A 397 1.14 6.32 35.62
N ASP A 398 0.40 7.42 35.88
CA ASP A 398 -0.88 7.39 36.56
C ASP A 398 -1.98 6.82 35.63
N VAL A 399 -1.92 7.13 34.31
CA VAL A 399 -2.80 6.53 33.27
C VAL A 399 -2.59 5.00 33.24
N VAL A 400 -1.33 4.54 33.23
CA VAL A 400 -0.98 3.11 33.25
C VAL A 400 -1.58 2.40 34.49
N GLU A 401 -1.50 3.02 35.68
CA GLU A 401 -2.08 2.45 36.91
C GLU A 401 -3.61 2.31 36.80
N GLU A 402 -4.27 3.35 36.28
CA GLU A 402 -5.71 3.33 36.04
C GLU A 402 -6.11 2.30 34.98
N PHE A 403 -5.32 2.16 33.91
CA PHE A 403 -5.53 1.14 32.87
C PHE A 403 -5.44 -0.28 33.44
N ALA A 404 -4.40 -0.53 34.25
CA ALA A 404 -4.20 -1.83 34.90
C ALA A 404 -5.35 -2.21 35.83
N ASN A 405 -5.95 -1.21 36.52
CA ASN A 405 -7.08 -1.39 37.41
C ASN A 405 -8.41 -1.59 36.69
N ASN A 406 -8.60 -0.92 35.55
CA ASN A 406 -9.85 -0.93 34.77
C ASN A 406 -10.07 -2.23 33.99
N ARG A 407 -9.02 -2.87 33.48
CA ARG A 407 -9.07 -4.04 32.60
C ARG A 407 -9.92 -3.81 31.32
N GLY A 408 -10.11 -2.56 30.93
CA GLY A 408 -10.76 -2.16 29.69
C GLY A 408 -9.80 -2.15 28.53
N SER A 409 -10.31 -1.95 27.31
CA SER A 409 -9.53 -1.74 26.08
C SER A 409 -9.16 -0.26 25.88
N SER A 410 -9.85 0.65 26.59
CA SER A 410 -9.60 2.09 26.54
C SER A 410 -9.91 2.78 27.87
N ILE A 411 -9.37 4.00 28.04
CA ILE A 411 -9.70 4.92 29.16
C ILE A 411 -10.25 6.20 28.56
N ILE A 412 -11.32 6.74 29.12
CA ILE A 412 -11.93 8.00 28.73
C ILE A 412 -11.13 9.16 29.29
N VAL A 413 -10.81 10.15 28.44
CA VAL A 413 -10.22 11.40 28.88
C VAL A 413 -11.31 12.46 29.00
N VAL A 414 -11.31 13.17 30.12
CA VAL A 414 -12.33 14.20 30.45
C VAL A 414 -11.68 15.56 30.69
N ASP A 415 -12.46 16.64 30.47
CA ASP A 415 -12.10 17.99 30.88
C ASP A 415 -12.42 18.27 32.37
N ASP A 416 -12.22 19.51 32.81
CA ASP A 416 -12.49 19.93 34.16
C ASP A 416 -13.99 19.90 34.52
N ASP A 417 -14.88 19.96 33.53
CA ASP A 417 -16.34 19.83 33.70
C ASP A 417 -16.82 18.36 33.64
N ASN A 418 -15.89 17.39 33.61
CA ASN A 418 -16.16 15.96 33.46
C ASN A 418 -16.83 15.62 32.11
N LYS A 419 -16.56 16.39 31.04
CA LYS A 419 -17.03 16.09 29.70
C LYS A 419 -15.97 15.26 28.97
N PRO A 420 -16.37 14.21 28.24
CA PRO A 420 -15.41 13.42 27.44
C PRO A 420 -14.82 14.29 26.33
N VAL A 421 -13.51 14.39 26.28
CA VAL A 421 -12.73 15.12 25.26
C VAL A 421 -11.91 14.18 24.38
N GLY A 422 -11.69 12.96 24.83
CA GLY A 422 -10.97 11.93 24.08
C GLY A 422 -11.00 10.58 24.78
N ARG A 423 -10.23 9.66 24.28
CA ARG A 423 -9.94 8.37 24.89
C ARG A 423 -8.51 7.94 24.56
N ILE A 424 -7.93 7.08 25.37
CA ILE A 424 -6.64 6.45 25.16
C ILE A 424 -6.88 4.97 24.94
N MET A 425 -6.41 4.41 23.84
CA MET A 425 -6.49 2.98 23.57
C MET A 425 -5.31 2.24 24.24
N ALA A 426 -5.41 0.92 24.31
CA ALA A 426 -4.38 0.12 24.98
C ALA A 426 -3.07 0.04 24.15
N ASP A 427 -3.18 0.04 22.84
CA ASP A 427 -2.07 0.09 21.88
C ASP A 427 -1.32 1.42 21.96
N ASP A 428 -2.01 2.58 21.88
CA ASP A 428 -1.40 3.92 22.00
C ASP A 428 -0.60 4.05 23.31
N LEU A 429 -1.14 3.50 24.41
CA LEU A 429 -0.43 3.50 25.69
C LEU A 429 0.83 2.63 25.67
N ILE A 430 0.81 1.48 24.96
CA ILE A 430 1.97 0.61 24.82
C ILE A 430 3.04 1.31 23.98
N ASP A 431 2.66 1.98 22.91
CA ASP A 431 3.58 2.69 22.01
C ASP A 431 4.24 3.88 22.72
N ALA A 432 3.45 4.70 23.44
CA ALA A 432 3.98 5.79 24.26
C ALA A 432 4.98 5.30 25.32
N LEU A 433 4.70 4.17 26.00
CA LEU A 433 5.64 3.57 26.97
C LEU A 433 6.89 2.98 26.31
N THR A 434 6.78 2.49 25.11
CA THR A 434 7.91 1.93 24.35
C THR A 434 8.86 3.04 23.93
N LYS A 435 8.33 4.18 23.46
CA LYS A 435 9.10 5.39 23.14
C LYS A 435 9.82 5.96 24.38
N GLU A 436 9.11 6.13 25.50
CA GLU A 436 9.74 6.62 26.75
C GLU A 436 10.90 5.72 27.20
N ASN A 437 10.80 4.40 27.03
CA ASN A 437 11.87 3.47 27.36
C ASN A 437 13.06 3.55 26.39
N GLN A 438 12.83 3.78 25.11
CA GLN A 438 13.89 3.93 24.10
C GLN A 438 14.70 5.20 24.36
N ASP A 439 14.05 6.31 24.67
CA ASP A 439 14.70 7.58 25.01
C ASP A 439 15.57 7.45 26.25
N LEU A 440 15.10 6.77 27.30
CA LEU A 440 15.88 6.49 28.51
C LEU A 440 17.11 5.61 28.22
N HIS A 441 17.03 4.65 27.32
CA HIS A 441 18.15 3.80 26.91
C HIS A 441 19.12 4.53 25.99
N GLY A 442 18.67 5.42 25.11
CA GLY A 442 19.50 6.27 24.26
C GLY A 442 20.35 7.23 25.09
N VAL A 443 19.76 7.90 26.07
CA VAL A 443 20.46 8.79 27.02
C VAL A 443 21.48 8.04 27.88
N ALA A 444 21.17 6.81 28.32
CA ALA A 444 22.07 5.98 29.10
C ALA A 444 23.32 5.52 28.31
N GLN A 445 23.20 5.31 27.02
CA GLN A 445 24.35 4.95 26.17
C GLN A 445 25.20 6.17 25.75
N GLY A 446 24.57 7.36 25.61
CA GLY A 446 25.30 8.62 25.33
C GLY A 446 26.13 9.17 26.50
N THR A 447 25.81 8.82 27.74
CA THR A 447 26.52 9.28 28.93
C THR A 447 27.68 8.36 29.40
N GLY A 448 27.90 7.24 28.72
CA GLY A 448 28.92 6.24 29.04
C GLY A 448 30.29 6.46 28.39
N ALA A 449 30.51 7.57 27.67
CA ALA A 449 31.81 7.92 27.05
C ALA A 449 32.38 9.21 27.65
N LEU A 450 32.91 9.12 28.86
CA LEU A 450 33.87 10.05 29.47
C LEU A 450 34.99 9.26 30.14
#